data_a2770d759ce99814bf7ee4cf8b0d3c3c
#
_entry.id   a2770d759ce99814bf7ee4cf8b0d3c3c
#
_cell.length_a   1.000
_cell.length_b   1.000
_cell.length_c   1.000
_cell.angle_alpha   90.00
_cell.angle_beta   90.00
_cell.angle_gamma   90.00
#
_symmetry.space_group_name_H-M   'P 1'
#
loop_
_entity.id
_entity.type
_entity.pdbx_description
1 polymer ?
#
loop_
_entity_poly.entity_id
_entity_poly.type
_entity_poly.pdbx_seq_one_letter_code
_entity_poly.pdbx_strand_id
1 'polypeptide(L)'
;RRQRQMCIRDRHKKILKSLDVRTTLVKYSRDLKKCDGLIIPGGESTTINDLMKRVGFHDEIKAFSLKKPILGTCAGLIMMSSRIKNDNQLSTLGILDIEVSRNAYGRQADSFIGNVKVDINQQAFSIKAPFIRAPKIISTGDSIDVIAKCNGDIVVVKSGIHYGLTFHPELSNIAFFHNYVFTI
;
A
#
# COMPACT_ATOMS: atom_id res chain seq x y z
N ARG A 1 0.22 10.82 -16.95
CA ARG A 1 0.14 9.62 -16.09
C ARG A 1 1.52 9.15 -15.59
N ARG A 2 2.53 8.98 -16.48
CA ARG A 2 3.91 8.60 -16.09
C ARG A 2 4.56 9.57 -15.09
N GLN A 3 4.38 10.88 -15.25
CA GLN A 3 4.94 11.88 -14.34
C GLN A 3 4.39 11.78 -12.91
N ARG A 4 3.08 11.48 -12.71
CA ARG A 4 2.50 11.31 -11.37
C ARG A 4 3.08 10.08 -10.66
N GLN A 5 3.23 8.95 -11.35
CA GLN A 5 3.82 7.75 -10.77
C GLN A 5 5.30 7.95 -10.40
N MET A 6 6.06 8.69 -11.22
CA MET A 6 7.43 9.08 -10.87
C MET A 6 7.48 9.93 -9.60
N CYS A 7 6.60 10.91 -9.45
CA CYS A 7 6.55 11.73 -8.25
C CYS A 7 6.21 10.91 -6.99
N ILE A 8 5.25 10.00 -7.05
CA ILE A 8 4.85 9.14 -5.93
C ILE A 8 6.03 8.26 -5.50
N ARG A 9 6.64 7.54 -6.42
CA ARG A 9 7.81 6.70 -6.16
C ARG A 9 8.97 7.49 -5.57
N ASP A 10 9.28 8.66 -6.12
CA ASP A 10 10.42 9.47 -5.69
C ASP A 10 10.18 10.06 -4.29
N ARG A 11 8.92 10.31 -3.90
CA ARG A 11 8.56 10.71 -2.54
C ARG A 11 8.78 9.58 -1.54
N HIS A 12 8.40 8.34 -1.85
CA HIS A 12 8.75 7.18 -1.01
C HIS A 12 10.27 7.04 -0.84
N LYS A 13 11.05 7.18 -1.92
CA LYS A 13 12.50 7.18 -1.86
C LYS A 13 13.06 8.28 -0.95
N LYS A 14 12.49 9.49 -1.01
CA LYS A 14 12.90 10.61 -0.16
C LYS A 14 12.67 10.30 1.33
N ILE A 15 11.51 9.72 1.68
CA ILE A 15 11.22 9.30 3.05
C ILE A 15 12.20 8.22 3.50
N LEU A 16 12.39 7.16 2.71
CA LEU A 16 13.31 6.08 3.06
C LEU A 16 14.75 6.57 3.22
N LYS A 17 15.18 7.52 2.37
CA LYS A 17 16.50 8.16 2.51
C LYS A 17 16.64 8.93 3.84
N SER A 18 15.57 9.61 4.31
CA SER A 18 15.61 10.30 5.62
C SER A 18 15.62 9.34 6.82
N LEU A 19 15.37 8.07 6.59
CA LEU A 19 15.45 6.97 7.56
C LEU A 19 16.72 6.12 7.39
N ASP A 20 17.69 6.59 6.60
CA ASP A 20 18.94 5.89 6.26
C ASP A 20 18.73 4.52 5.58
N VAL A 21 17.54 4.30 4.98
CA VAL A 21 17.23 3.09 4.25
C VAL A 21 17.64 3.23 2.79
N ARG A 22 18.53 2.35 2.33
CA ARG A 22 18.95 2.29 0.92
C ARG A 22 17.79 1.80 0.05
N THR A 23 17.61 2.42 -1.12
CA THR A 23 16.50 2.11 -2.03
C THR A 23 17.00 1.75 -3.41
N THR A 24 16.37 0.75 -4.02
CA THR A 24 16.55 0.41 -5.43
C THR A 24 15.22 0.38 -6.16
N LEU A 25 15.26 0.61 -7.47
CA LEU A 25 14.06 0.47 -8.30
C LEU A 25 13.97 -0.97 -8.81
N VAL A 26 12.93 -1.67 -8.37
CA VAL A 26 12.65 -3.04 -8.82
C VAL A 26 11.96 -2.99 -10.18
N LYS A 27 12.64 -3.47 -11.21
CA LYS A 27 12.13 -3.57 -12.59
C LYS A 27 11.98 -5.01 -13.05
N TYR A 28 12.77 -5.93 -12.49
CA TYR A 28 12.82 -7.33 -12.84
C TYR A 28 12.86 -8.18 -11.56
N SER A 29 12.47 -9.45 -11.64
CA SER A 29 12.46 -10.38 -10.50
C SER A 29 13.83 -10.51 -9.82
N ARG A 30 14.92 -10.46 -10.59
CA ARG A 30 16.29 -10.46 -10.05
C ARG A 30 16.59 -9.31 -9.10
N ASP A 31 15.88 -8.18 -9.25
CA ASP A 31 16.08 -7.02 -8.38
C ASP A 31 15.48 -7.25 -6.99
N LEU A 32 14.38 -8.04 -6.88
CA LEU A 32 13.76 -8.42 -5.61
C LEU A 32 14.72 -9.20 -4.71
N LYS A 33 15.58 -10.03 -5.28
CA LYS A 33 16.54 -10.84 -4.51
C LYS A 33 17.51 -10.01 -3.68
N LYS A 34 17.71 -8.74 -4.06
CA LYS A 34 18.61 -7.79 -3.39
C LYS A 34 17.91 -6.89 -2.38
N CYS A 35 16.59 -7.05 -2.20
CA CYS A 35 15.78 -6.21 -1.34
C CYS A 35 15.42 -6.92 -0.04
N ASP A 36 15.35 -6.18 1.05
CA ASP A 36 14.90 -6.63 2.36
C ASP A 36 13.46 -6.24 2.66
N GLY A 37 12.85 -5.43 1.80
CA GLY A 37 11.44 -5.04 1.82
C GLY A 37 11.02 -4.47 0.48
N LEU A 38 9.70 -4.34 0.27
CA LEU A 38 9.12 -3.84 -0.97
C LEU A 38 8.05 -2.80 -0.69
N ILE A 39 8.06 -1.69 -1.44
CA ILE A 39 6.92 -0.78 -1.52
C ILE A 39 6.21 -0.98 -2.86
N ILE A 40 4.91 -1.25 -2.81
CA ILE A 40 4.02 -1.19 -3.96
C ILE A 40 3.29 0.16 -3.87
N PRO A 41 3.72 1.16 -4.64
CA PRO A 41 3.21 2.53 -4.49
C PRO A 41 1.83 2.69 -5.08
N GLY A 42 1.19 3.80 -4.76
CA GLY A 42 -0.03 4.25 -5.41
C GLY A 42 0.16 4.49 -6.92
N GLY A 43 -0.97 4.59 -7.62
CA GLY A 43 -1.00 4.77 -9.06
C GLY A 43 -2.34 4.31 -9.63
N GLU A 44 -2.33 3.76 -10.82
CA GLU A 44 -3.50 3.18 -11.47
C GLU A 44 -3.37 1.64 -11.42
N SER A 45 -4.30 0.98 -10.71
CA SER A 45 -4.19 -0.45 -10.39
C SER A 45 -4.21 -1.37 -11.62
N THR A 46 -4.97 -1.04 -12.67
CA THR A 46 -4.94 -1.81 -13.92
C THR A 46 -3.57 -1.72 -14.60
N THR A 47 -2.97 -0.53 -14.64
CA THR A 47 -1.62 -0.34 -15.19
C THR A 47 -0.56 -1.12 -14.38
N ILE A 48 -0.67 -1.11 -13.05
CA ILE A 48 0.25 -1.86 -12.17
C ILE A 48 0.09 -3.36 -12.44
N ASN A 49 -1.14 -3.86 -12.48
CA ASN A 49 -1.43 -5.26 -12.77
C ASN A 49 -0.88 -5.71 -14.13
N ASP A 50 -1.09 -4.91 -15.19
CA ASP A 50 -0.59 -5.23 -16.51
C ASP A 50 0.95 -5.27 -16.57
N LEU A 51 1.61 -4.34 -15.89
CA LEU A 51 3.06 -4.35 -15.77
C LEU A 51 3.56 -5.57 -15.01
N MET A 52 2.91 -5.93 -13.88
CA MET A 52 3.25 -7.12 -13.11
C MET A 52 3.09 -8.40 -13.92
N LYS A 53 2.01 -8.52 -14.71
CA LYS A 53 1.79 -9.66 -15.60
C LYS A 53 2.88 -9.78 -16.67
N ARG A 54 3.23 -8.66 -17.32
CA ARG A 54 4.23 -8.64 -18.40
C ARG A 54 5.62 -9.09 -17.97
N VAL A 55 5.98 -8.86 -16.72
CA VAL A 55 7.32 -9.20 -16.18
C VAL A 55 7.29 -10.39 -15.23
N GLY A 56 6.15 -11.08 -15.09
CA GLY A 56 6.01 -12.26 -14.23
C GLY A 56 6.16 -11.98 -12.73
N PHE A 57 5.77 -10.80 -12.27
CA PHE A 57 6.00 -10.38 -10.89
C PHE A 57 5.03 -10.98 -9.86
N HIS A 58 3.88 -11.50 -10.28
CA HIS A 58 2.88 -11.99 -9.31
C HIS A 58 3.44 -13.08 -8.40
N ASP A 59 3.99 -14.14 -8.97
CA ASP A 59 4.52 -15.26 -8.20
C ASP A 59 5.81 -14.88 -7.45
N GLU A 60 6.65 -14.05 -8.05
CA GLU A 60 7.89 -13.57 -7.42
C GLU A 60 7.62 -12.70 -6.19
N ILE A 61 6.62 -11.81 -6.26
CA ILE A 61 6.22 -10.97 -5.11
C ILE A 61 5.53 -11.82 -4.04
N LYS A 62 4.70 -12.79 -4.42
CA LYS A 62 4.13 -13.76 -3.47
C LYS A 62 5.23 -14.55 -2.74
N ALA A 63 6.21 -15.06 -3.47
CA ALA A 63 7.34 -15.76 -2.85
C ALA A 63 8.18 -14.84 -1.94
N PHE A 64 8.37 -13.58 -2.35
CA PHE A 64 9.04 -12.56 -1.55
C PHE A 64 8.29 -12.26 -0.25
N SER A 65 6.95 -12.17 -0.30
CA SER A 65 6.12 -11.86 0.86
C SER A 65 6.18 -12.91 1.97
N LEU A 66 6.57 -14.14 1.68
CA LEU A 66 6.71 -15.18 2.70
C LEU A 66 7.81 -14.86 3.74
N LYS A 67 8.76 -13.99 3.41
CA LYS A 67 9.95 -13.73 4.24
C LYS A 67 10.26 -12.25 4.48
N LYS A 68 9.71 -11.37 3.64
CA LYS A 68 10.12 -9.96 3.60
C LYS A 68 8.90 -9.03 3.61
N PRO A 69 8.96 -7.91 4.34
CA PRO A 69 7.81 -7.00 4.47
C PRO A 69 7.45 -6.30 3.16
N ILE A 70 6.15 -6.08 3.00
CA ILE A 70 5.60 -5.31 1.89
C ILE A 70 4.70 -4.21 2.44
N LEU A 71 4.90 -2.98 1.96
CA LEU A 71 4.05 -1.84 2.19
C LEU A 71 3.29 -1.48 0.91
N GLY A 72 1.97 -1.59 0.91
CA GLY A 72 1.11 -1.15 -0.20
C GLY A 72 0.39 0.16 0.12
N THR A 73 0.45 1.14 -0.77
CA THR A 73 -0.28 2.41 -0.60
C THR A 73 -1.26 2.64 -1.74
N CYS A 74 -2.50 3.00 -1.44
CA CYS A 74 -3.56 3.27 -2.41
C CYS A 74 -3.73 2.12 -3.42
N ALA A 75 -3.31 2.27 -4.68
CA ALA A 75 -3.35 1.19 -5.67
C ALA A 75 -2.47 -0.01 -5.27
N GLY A 76 -1.39 0.20 -4.53
CA GLY A 76 -0.57 -0.87 -3.96
C GLY A 76 -1.34 -1.74 -2.96
N LEU A 77 -2.18 -1.14 -2.12
CA LEU A 77 -3.11 -1.89 -1.25
C LEU A 77 -4.07 -2.74 -2.08
N ILE A 78 -4.65 -2.19 -3.16
CA ILE A 78 -5.54 -2.94 -4.06
C ILE A 78 -4.82 -4.17 -4.62
N MET A 79 -3.58 -4.02 -5.05
CA MET A 79 -2.79 -5.14 -5.57
C MET A 79 -2.49 -6.21 -4.51
N MET A 80 -2.38 -5.83 -3.23
CA MET A 80 -2.13 -6.77 -2.12
C MET A 80 -3.39 -7.46 -1.60
N SER A 81 -4.59 -6.97 -1.92
CA SER A 81 -5.86 -7.54 -1.42
C SER A 81 -6.13 -8.95 -1.94
N SER A 82 -7.00 -9.68 -1.26
CA SER A 82 -7.50 -10.98 -1.72
C SER A 82 -8.63 -10.82 -2.73
N ARG A 83 -9.49 -9.80 -2.55
CA ARG A 83 -10.68 -9.60 -3.38
C ARG A 83 -10.89 -8.13 -3.70
N ILE A 84 -11.44 -7.88 -4.89
CA ILE A 84 -11.91 -6.56 -5.30
C ILE A 84 -13.42 -6.65 -5.55
N LYS A 85 -14.18 -5.80 -4.88
CA LYS A 85 -15.63 -5.77 -5.02
C LYS A 85 -16.03 -5.45 -6.45
N ASN A 86 -16.85 -6.33 -7.04
CA ASN A 86 -17.38 -6.20 -8.40
C ASN A 86 -16.32 -6.10 -9.52
N ASP A 87 -15.12 -6.63 -9.30
CA ASP A 87 -14.06 -6.62 -10.30
C ASP A 87 -13.21 -7.91 -10.22
N ASN A 88 -13.44 -8.82 -11.14
CA ASN A 88 -12.71 -10.09 -11.25
C ASN A 88 -11.61 -10.05 -12.34
N GLN A 89 -11.38 -8.89 -12.98
CA GLN A 89 -10.43 -8.78 -14.08
C GLN A 89 -8.99 -8.54 -13.60
N LEU A 90 -8.84 -7.92 -12.42
CA LEU A 90 -7.54 -7.68 -11.82
C LEU A 90 -7.06 -8.91 -11.05
N SER A 91 -5.86 -9.37 -11.38
CA SER A 91 -5.16 -10.41 -10.62
C SER A 91 -4.45 -9.75 -9.43
N THR A 92 -4.98 -9.96 -8.23
CA THR A 92 -4.36 -9.47 -6.99
C THR A 92 -3.33 -10.47 -6.44
N LEU A 93 -2.51 -10.02 -5.50
CA LEU A 93 -1.48 -10.84 -4.87
C LEU A 93 -2.03 -11.73 -3.74
N GLY A 94 -3.16 -11.36 -3.13
CA GLY A 94 -3.76 -12.11 -2.02
C GLY A 94 -2.92 -12.14 -0.75
N ILE A 95 -2.07 -11.13 -0.53
CA ILE A 95 -1.18 -11.03 0.64
C ILE A 95 -1.95 -10.57 1.88
N LEU A 96 -2.95 -9.70 1.67
CA LEU A 96 -3.84 -9.21 2.70
C LEU A 96 -5.22 -9.83 2.50
N ASP A 97 -5.74 -10.55 3.49
CA ASP A 97 -7.09 -11.10 3.42
C ASP A 97 -8.14 -9.99 3.68
N ILE A 98 -8.29 -9.15 2.67
CA ILE A 98 -9.25 -8.04 2.66
C ILE A 98 -10.01 -8.01 1.33
N GLU A 99 -11.23 -7.49 1.38
CA GLU A 99 -11.98 -7.07 0.21
C GLU A 99 -11.92 -5.54 0.10
N VAL A 100 -11.59 -5.04 -1.09
CA VAL A 100 -11.50 -3.61 -1.36
C VAL A 100 -12.47 -3.17 -2.45
N SER A 101 -12.98 -1.94 -2.34
CA SER A 101 -13.68 -1.24 -3.42
C SER A 101 -12.79 -0.16 -4.02
N ARG A 102 -12.57 -0.20 -5.33
CA ARG A 102 -11.70 0.76 -6.05
C ARG A 102 -12.32 2.15 -6.23
N ASN A 103 -13.63 2.23 -6.28
CA ASN A 103 -14.38 3.45 -6.61
C ASN A 103 -15.42 3.79 -5.54
N ALA A 104 -15.10 3.57 -4.27
CA ALA A 104 -16.06 3.67 -3.18
C ALA A 104 -16.54 5.11 -2.92
N TYR A 105 -15.80 6.13 -3.36
CA TYR A 105 -16.13 7.54 -3.17
C TYR A 105 -16.80 8.18 -4.41
N GLY A 106 -17.30 7.37 -5.38
CA GLY A 106 -18.01 7.83 -6.56
C GLY A 106 -17.10 8.28 -7.71
N ARG A 107 -17.73 8.77 -8.83
CA ARG A 107 -17.00 9.22 -10.03
C ARG A 107 -16.22 10.51 -9.83
N GLN A 108 -16.61 11.33 -8.86
CA GLN A 108 -15.90 12.53 -8.39
C GLN A 108 -15.33 12.20 -7.01
N ALA A 109 -14.36 11.31 -6.95
CA ALA A 109 -13.63 11.05 -5.73
C ALA A 109 -12.81 12.30 -5.38
N ASP A 110 -13.40 13.14 -4.57
CA ASP A 110 -12.73 14.32 -4.07
C ASP A 110 -11.52 13.88 -3.25
N SER A 111 -10.38 14.46 -3.59
CA SER A 111 -9.20 14.34 -2.75
C SER A 111 -9.44 15.14 -1.48
N PHE A 112 -9.24 14.53 -0.32
CA PHE A 112 -9.40 15.21 0.96
C PHE A 112 -8.24 14.88 1.90
N ILE A 113 -8.07 15.69 2.94
CA ILE A 113 -7.18 15.40 4.05
C ILE A 113 -8.01 14.86 5.20
N GLY A 114 -7.78 13.59 5.55
CA GLY A 114 -8.47 12.91 6.64
C GLY A 114 -7.66 12.91 7.93
N ASN A 115 -8.37 12.96 9.07
CA ASN A 115 -7.75 12.73 10.38
C ASN A 115 -7.77 11.21 10.67
N VAL A 116 -6.62 10.58 10.55
CA VAL A 116 -6.43 9.14 10.71
C VAL A 116 -6.05 8.86 12.16
N LYS A 117 -6.89 8.11 12.86
CA LYS A 117 -6.61 7.61 14.21
C LYS A 117 -5.86 6.30 14.10
N VAL A 118 -4.61 6.30 14.56
CA VAL A 118 -3.70 5.13 14.55
C VAL A 118 -3.70 4.53 15.95
N ASP A 119 -3.83 3.21 16.02
CA ASP A 119 -3.67 2.41 17.24
C ASP A 119 -2.70 1.26 16.94
N ILE A 120 -1.51 1.35 17.49
CA ILE A 120 -0.45 0.38 17.25
C ILE A 120 0.41 0.23 18.51
N ASN A 121 0.68 -1.01 18.92
CA ASN A 121 1.51 -1.31 20.10
C ASN A 121 1.10 -0.51 21.36
N GLN A 122 -0.20 -0.41 21.65
CA GLN A 122 -0.78 0.34 22.79
C GLN A 122 -0.53 1.87 22.73
N GLN A 123 -0.11 2.37 21.58
CA GLN A 123 0.04 3.79 21.32
C GLN A 123 -1.08 4.27 20.40
N ALA A 124 -1.88 5.21 20.87
CA ALA A 124 -2.94 5.85 20.10
C ALA A 124 -2.56 7.30 19.79
N PHE A 125 -2.57 7.66 18.51
CA PHE A 125 -2.29 9.02 18.04
C PHE A 125 -3.07 9.32 16.75
N SER A 126 -3.02 10.56 16.29
CA SER A 126 -3.69 10.98 15.06
C SER A 126 -2.73 11.64 14.10
N ILE A 127 -2.91 11.36 12.82
CA ILE A 127 -2.17 11.97 11.72
C ILE A 127 -3.13 12.55 10.68
N LYS A 128 -2.75 13.63 10.01
CA LYS A 128 -3.47 14.15 8.85
C LYS A 128 -2.88 13.53 7.58
N ALA A 129 -3.70 12.77 6.86
CA ALA A 129 -3.26 12.05 5.66
C ALA A 129 -4.08 12.42 4.42
N PRO A 130 -3.45 12.53 3.24
CA PRO A 130 -4.14 12.81 1.98
C PRO A 130 -4.72 11.53 1.39
N PHE A 131 -6.02 11.58 1.09
CA PHE A 131 -6.77 10.57 0.36
C PHE A 131 -7.01 11.08 -1.05
N ILE A 132 -6.46 10.41 -2.06
CA ILE A 132 -6.59 10.78 -3.47
C ILE A 132 -7.18 9.60 -4.22
N ARG A 133 -8.48 9.66 -4.56
CA ARG A 133 -9.20 8.54 -5.17
C ARG A 133 -8.93 7.23 -4.45
N ALA A 134 -8.97 7.31 -3.13
CA ALA A 134 -8.57 6.21 -2.26
C ALA A 134 -9.51 5.00 -2.41
N PRO A 135 -9.00 3.77 -2.36
CA PRO A 135 -9.84 2.59 -2.20
C PRO A 135 -10.46 2.56 -0.81
N LYS A 136 -11.56 1.84 -0.67
CA LYS A 136 -12.19 1.55 0.63
C LYS A 136 -12.03 0.08 0.95
N ILE A 137 -11.61 -0.23 2.17
CA ILE A 137 -11.61 -1.60 2.70
C ILE A 137 -13.05 -1.90 3.11
N ILE A 138 -13.65 -2.93 2.52
CA ILE A 138 -15.05 -3.33 2.72
C ILE A 138 -15.16 -4.35 3.84
N SER A 139 -14.25 -5.32 3.85
CA SER A 139 -14.19 -6.36 4.87
C SER A 139 -12.76 -6.84 5.07
N THR A 140 -12.51 -7.41 6.24
CA THR A 140 -11.23 -8.02 6.64
C THR A 140 -11.48 -9.45 7.08
N GLY A 141 -10.55 -10.35 6.80
CA GLY A 141 -10.51 -11.68 7.39
C GLY A 141 -9.96 -11.65 8.82
N ASP A 142 -10.02 -12.79 9.50
CA ASP A 142 -9.65 -12.93 10.92
C ASP A 142 -8.15 -12.70 11.19
N SER A 143 -7.31 -12.89 10.20
CA SER A 143 -5.84 -12.70 10.29
C SER A 143 -5.39 -11.25 10.11
N ILE A 144 -6.32 -10.31 9.97
CA ILE A 144 -6.02 -8.90 9.68
C ILE A 144 -6.16 -8.04 10.94
N ASP A 145 -5.07 -7.41 11.34
CA ASP A 145 -5.06 -6.37 12.35
C ASP A 145 -5.48 -5.03 11.74
N VAL A 146 -6.49 -4.39 12.33
CA VAL A 146 -6.90 -3.03 11.97
C VAL A 146 -6.05 -2.03 12.74
N ILE A 147 -5.16 -1.34 12.05
CA ILE A 147 -4.17 -0.43 12.65
C ILE A 147 -4.66 1.01 12.71
N ALA A 148 -5.49 1.44 11.74
CA ALA A 148 -5.99 2.81 11.76
C ALA A 148 -7.34 2.95 11.08
N LYS A 149 -8.10 3.96 11.56
CA LYS A 149 -9.41 4.35 11.04
C LYS A 149 -9.47 5.85 10.75
N CYS A 150 -10.29 6.21 9.76
CA CYS A 150 -10.65 7.59 9.43
C CYS A 150 -12.16 7.67 9.27
N ASN A 151 -12.84 8.49 10.07
CA ASN A 151 -14.32 8.64 10.06
C ASN A 151 -15.07 7.29 10.17
N GLY A 152 -14.53 6.32 10.93
CA GLY A 152 -15.09 4.98 11.08
C GLY A 152 -14.64 3.96 10.03
N ASP A 153 -14.15 4.40 8.87
CA ASP A 153 -13.62 3.52 7.83
C ASP A 153 -12.23 3.00 8.19
N ILE A 154 -11.97 1.72 7.91
CA ILE A 154 -10.65 1.11 8.02
C ILE A 154 -9.74 1.69 6.93
N VAL A 155 -8.59 2.24 7.31
CA VAL A 155 -7.66 2.89 6.37
C VAL A 155 -6.24 2.36 6.42
N VAL A 156 -5.87 1.63 7.48
CA VAL A 156 -4.60 0.90 7.59
C VAL A 156 -4.86 -0.48 8.17
N VAL A 157 -4.32 -1.47 7.50
CA VAL A 157 -4.36 -2.88 7.93
C VAL A 157 -2.97 -3.49 7.94
N LYS A 158 -2.82 -4.52 8.78
CA LYS A 158 -1.61 -5.32 8.89
C LYS A 158 -1.96 -6.81 8.80
N SER A 159 -1.10 -7.58 8.15
CA SER A 159 -1.09 -9.05 8.18
C SER A 159 0.34 -9.53 8.36
N GLY A 160 0.66 -10.08 9.53
CA GLY A 160 2.03 -10.45 9.86
C GLY A 160 2.99 -9.24 9.74
N ILE A 161 3.90 -9.30 8.77
CA ILE A 161 4.89 -8.24 8.50
C ILE A 161 4.47 -7.26 7.39
N HIS A 162 3.27 -7.43 6.81
CA HIS A 162 2.79 -6.63 5.68
C HIS A 162 1.83 -5.55 6.12
N TYR A 163 1.88 -4.39 5.47
CA TYR A 163 1.02 -3.25 5.73
C TYR A 163 0.35 -2.75 4.45
N GLY A 164 -0.93 -2.42 4.58
CA GLY A 164 -1.72 -1.82 3.51
C GLY A 164 -2.39 -0.54 3.96
N LEU A 165 -2.22 0.54 3.19
CA LEU A 165 -2.76 1.87 3.46
C LEU A 165 -3.67 2.29 2.30
N THR A 166 -4.85 2.84 2.60
CA THR A 166 -5.76 3.37 1.57
C THR A 166 -5.32 4.74 1.04
N PHE A 167 -4.49 5.46 1.77
CA PHE A 167 -4.04 6.83 1.50
C PHE A 167 -2.58 6.91 1.07
N HIS A 168 -2.10 8.14 0.87
CA HIS A 168 -0.76 8.47 0.37
C HIS A 168 0.12 9.11 1.46
N PRO A 169 0.80 8.34 2.34
CA PRO A 169 1.64 8.89 3.39
C PRO A 169 2.81 9.73 2.85
N GLU A 170 3.28 9.39 1.64
CA GLU A 170 4.40 10.05 0.99
C GLU A 170 4.11 11.48 0.53
N LEU A 171 2.84 11.85 0.37
CA LEU A 171 2.45 13.19 -0.03
C LEU A 171 2.51 14.22 1.11
N SER A 172 2.43 13.76 2.35
CA SER A 172 2.52 14.60 3.56
C SER A 172 3.78 14.33 4.38
N ASN A 173 4.79 13.68 3.79
CA ASN A 173 6.04 13.27 4.46
C ASN A 173 5.80 12.48 5.76
N ILE A 174 4.74 11.67 5.80
CA ILE A 174 4.44 10.80 6.94
C ILE A 174 5.38 9.60 6.88
N ALA A 175 6.49 9.69 7.60
CA ALA A 175 7.52 8.66 7.64
C ALA A 175 7.16 7.48 8.55
N PHE A 176 6.18 7.63 9.45
CA PHE A 176 5.85 6.66 10.48
C PHE A 176 5.72 5.23 9.95
N PHE A 177 4.88 5.01 8.93
CA PHE A 177 4.66 3.67 8.40
C PHE A 177 5.90 3.10 7.69
N HIS A 178 6.68 3.94 7.01
CA HIS A 178 7.95 3.51 6.39
C HIS A 178 8.96 3.08 7.45
N ASN A 179 9.10 3.89 8.52
CA ASN A 179 9.96 3.57 9.64
C ASN A 179 9.53 2.25 10.28
N TYR A 180 8.24 2.12 10.58
CA TYR A 180 7.70 0.96 11.26
C TYR A 180 7.85 -0.35 10.46
N VAL A 181 7.77 -0.28 9.14
CA VAL A 181 7.85 -1.47 8.26
C VAL A 181 9.30 -1.85 7.93
N PHE A 182 10.22 -0.88 7.82
CA PHE A 182 11.54 -1.12 7.22
C PHE A 182 12.73 -0.87 8.15
N THR A 183 12.52 -0.37 9.37
CA THR A 183 13.64 -0.04 10.29
C THR A 183 13.54 -0.72 11.65
N ILE A 184 12.44 -1.44 11.95
CA ILE A 184 12.24 -2.15 13.23
C ILE A 184 12.50 -3.63 13.07
#